data_c963dc218dc0543041fd0d80a6840ce0
#
_entry.id   c963dc218dc0543041fd0d80a6840ce0
#
_cell.length_a   1.000
_cell.length_b   1.000
_cell.length_c   1.000
_cell.angle_alpha   90.00
_cell.angle_beta   90.00
_cell.angle_gamma   90.00
#
_symmetry.space_group_name_H-M   'P 1'
#
loop_
_entity.id
_entity.type
_entity.pdbx_description
1 polymer ?
#
loop_
_entity_poly.entity_id
_entity_poly.type
_entity_poly.pdbx_seq_one_letter_code
_entity_poly.pdbx_strand_id
1 'polypeptide(L)'
;MLYGQSVFVEEIFLGFISSQNAHTPKITRVQIYKSSVYEGDYVDIVDDTHGGLGWTSPNNWLELDFTLTEDNQLTAFEGFLTIRVYCDIPAGENIFFNGLRVKLSHEN
;
A
#
# COMPACT_ATOMS: atom_id res chain seq x y z
N MET A 1 -13.13 -11.55 2.88
CA MET A 1 -13.42 -12.98 3.01
C MET A 1 -14.64 -13.33 2.16
N LEU A 2 -14.58 -14.41 1.40
CA LEU A 2 -15.64 -14.83 0.50
C LEU A 2 -16.35 -16.04 1.09
N TYR A 3 -17.64 -15.89 1.45
CA TYR A 3 -18.50 -16.99 1.94
C TYR A 3 -17.88 -17.82 3.09
N GLY A 4 -17.22 -17.15 4.04
CA GLY A 4 -16.58 -17.80 5.16
C GLY A 4 -15.21 -18.39 4.88
N GLN A 5 -14.73 -18.33 3.64
CA GLN A 5 -13.39 -18.79 3.29
C GLN A 5 -12.33 -17.73 3.56
N SER A 6 -11.13 -18.18 3.90
CA SER A 6 -10.00 -17.29 4.06
C SER A 6 -9.54 -16.77 2.69
N VAL A 7 -9.10 -15.53 2.67
CA VAL A 7 -8.65 -14.85 1.46
C VAL A 7 -7.19 -14.44 1.66
N PHE A 8 -6.36 -14.70 0.65
CA PHE A 8 -4.99 -14.20 0.65
C PHE A 8 -4.89 -12.96 -0.22
N VAL A 9 -4.19 -11.97 0.27
CA VAL A 9 -3.81 -10.80 -0.52
C VAL A 9 -2.43 -11.09 -1.10
N GLU A 10 -2.38 -11.28 -2.41
CA GLU A 10 -1.16 -11.70 -3.11
C GLU A 10 -0.29 -10.53 -3.51
N GLU A 11 -0.90 -9.49 -4.07
CA GLU A 11 -0.20 -8.32 -4.55
C GLU A 11 -1.06 -7.06 -4.37
N ILE A 12 -0.39 -5.94 -4.15
CA ILE A 12 -1.03 -4.62 -4.10
C ILE A 12 -0.27 -3.71 -5.05
N PHE A 13 -1.02 -3.05 -5.93
CA PHE A 13 -0.49 -2.10 -6.91
C PHE A 13 -1.02 -0.71 -6.59
N LEU A 14 -0.11 0.24 -6.50
CA LEU A 14 -0.45 1.64 -6.21
C LEU A 14 0.16 2.53 -7.29
N GLY A 15 -0.69 3.18 -8.08
CA GLY A 15 -0.25 4.10 -9.11
C GLY A 15 -0.23 5.54 -8.63
N PHE A 16 0.78 6.28 -9.00
CA PHE A 16 0.85 7.70 -8.66
C PHE A 16 1.63 8.50 -9.69
N ILE A 17 1.41 9.80 -9.65
CA ILE A 17 2.16 10.80 -10.43
C ILE A 17 2.37 12.01 -9.55
N SER A 18 3.49 12.68 -9.69
CA SER A 18 3.75 13.91 -8.95
C SER A 18 3.95 15.09 -9.89
N SER A 19 3.65 16.28 -9.39
CA SER A 19 4.07 17.50 -10.03
C SER A 19 5.58 17.70 -9.87
N GLN A 20 6.14 18.61 -10.62
CA GLN A 20 7.51 19.06 -10.45
C GLN A 20 7.59 20.51 -10.93
N ASN A 21 7.20 21.45 -10.08
CA ASN A 21 7.29 22.87 -10.41
C ASN A 21 8.65 23.43 -10.01
N ALA A 22 8.95 23.45 -8.72
CA ALA A 22 10.24 23.88 -8.19
C ALA A 22 10.95 22.76 -7.45
N HIS A 23 10.19 21.82 -6.89
CA HIS A 23 10.68 20.71 -6.11
C HIS A 23 9.96 19.42 -6.51
N THR A 24 10.57 18.28 -6.22
CA THR A 24 9.98 16.99 -6.53
C THR A 24 9.38 16.36 -5.27
N PRO A 25 8.05 16.25 -5.18
CA PRO A 25 7.45 15.50 -4.09
C PRO A 25 7.74 14.02 -4.22
N LYS A 26 7.71 13.32 -3.11
CA LYS A 26 7.98 11.89 -3.10
C LYS A 26 7.12 11.15 -2.08
N ILE A 27 6.93 9.85 -2.33
CA ILE A 27 6.44 8.91 -1.35
C ILE A 27 7.65 8.44 -0.56
N THR A 28 7.62 8.61 0.76
CA THR A 28 8.77 8.27 1.61
C THR A 28 8.68 6.89 2.19
N ARG A 29 7.47 6.36 2.37
CA ARG A 29 7.24 5.07 2.99
C ARG A 29 5.87 4.54 2.61
N VAL A 30 5.77 3.25 2.37
CA VAL A 30 4.50 2.54 2.23
C VAL A 30 4.44 1.45 3.28
N GLN A 31 3.39 1.46 4.07
CA GLN A 31 3.13 0.48 5.11
C GLN A 31 1.81 -0.22 4.80
N ILE A 32 1.85 -1.55 4.75
CA ILE A 32 0.65 -2.37 4.55
C ILE A 32 0.54 -3.27 5.77
N TYR A 33 -0.59 -3.22 6.44
CA TYR A 33 -0.79 -4.02 7.64
C TYR A 33 -2.23 -4.52 7.73
N LYS A 34 -2.39 -5.62 8.45
CA LYS A 34 -3.71 -6.15 8.78
C LYS A 34 -3.99 -5.96 10.27
N SER A 35 -5.24 -5.82 10.61
CA SER A 35 -5.64 -5.61 11.99
C SER A 35 -6.83 -6.48 12.38
N SER A 36 -6.90 -6.77 13.69
CA SER A 36 -8.00 -7.50 14.28
C SER A 36 -9.20 -6.59 14.48
N VAL A 37 -10.39 -7.17 14.28
CA VAL A 37 -11.66 -6.48 14.56
C VAL A 37 -11.83 -6.21 16.05
N TYR A 38 -11.31 -7.09 16.91
CA TYR A 38 -11.63 -7.09 18.34
C TYR A 38 -10.57 -6.47 19.23
N GLU A 39 -9.30 -6.58 18.86
CA GLU A 39 -8.20 -6.26 19.76
C GLU A 39 -7.43 -4.99 19.40
N GLY A 40 -7.63 -4.47 18.20
CA GLY A 40 -6.88 -3.30 17.75
C GLY A 40 -5.41 -3.58 17.45
N ASP A 41 -4.98 -4.82 17.62
CA ASP A 41 -3.62 -5.22 17.26
C ASP A 41 -3.45 -5.24 15.74
N TYR A 42 -2.24 -5.02 15.29
CA TYR A 42 -1.96 -5.07 13.86
C TYR A 42 -0.65 -5.81 13.59
N VAL A 43 -0.57 -6.35 12.39
CA VAL A 43 0.63 -7.04 11.90
C VAL A 43 1.07 -6.36 10.62
N ASP A 44 2.29 -5.84 10.61
CA ASP A 44 2.88 -5.26 9.39
C ASP A 44 3.19 -6.39 8.41
N ILE A 45 2.69 -6.23 7.19
CA ILE A 45 2.99 -7.15 6.09
C ILE A 45 4.10 -6.55 5.23
N VAL A 46 4.00 -5.25 4.95
CA VAL A 46 5.00 -4.49 4.20
C VAL A 46 5.29 -3.21 4.95
N ASP A 47 6.55 -2.88 5.08
CA ASP A 47 7.01 -1.59 5.57
C ASP A 47 8.25 -1.23 4.74
N ASP A 48 8.02 -0.47 3.69
CA ASP A 48 9.03 -0.24 2.66
C ASP A 48 9.31 1.25 2.51
N THR A 49 10.58 1.60 2.63
CA THR A 49 11.07 2.96 2.40
C THR A 49 11.91 3.05 1.12
N HIS A 50 11.95 1.97 0.35
CA HIS A 50 12.78 1.87 -0.86
C HIS A 50 14.25 2.18 -0.56
N GLY A 51 14.78 1.53 0.49
CA GLY A 51 16.15 1.76 0.92
C GLY A 51 16.42 3.16 1.49
N GLY A 52 15.38 3.84 1.96
CA GLY A 52 15.46 5.21 2.46
C GLY A 52 15.35 6.28 1.38
N LEU A 53 15.25 5.88 0.11
CA LEU A 53 15.19 6.81 -1.02
C LEU A 53 13.78 7.28 -1.35
N GLY A 54 12.77 6.50 -0.98
CA GLY A 54 11.41 6.76 -1.39
C GLY A 54 11.19 6.56 -2.89
N TRP A 55 10.05 7.04 -3.39
CA TRP A 55 9.69 6.93 -4.81
C TRP A 55 9.26 8.29 -5.34
N THR A 56 9.73 8.62 -6.54
CA THR A 56 9.32 9.83 -7.25
C THR A 56 8.82 9.46 -8.63
N SER A 57 7.85 10.22 -9.13
CA SER A 57 7.33 10.00 -10.49
C SER A 57 6.87 11.33 -11.10
N PRO A 58 7.82 12.23 -11.38
CA PRO A 58 7.48 13.55 -11.92
C PRO A 58 6.96 13.42 -13.34
N ASN A 59 5.76 13.95 -13.56
CA ASN A 59 5.13 14.06 -14.88
C ASN A 59 4.83 12.75 -15.61
N ASN A 60 4.99 11.61 -14.95
CA ASN A 60 4.68 10.29 -15.51
C ASN A 60 4.02 9.43 -14.44
N TRP A 61 3.10 8.56 -14.85
CA TRP A 61 2.50 7.59 -13.94
C TRP A 61 3.48 6.47 -13.64
N LEU A 62 3.64 6.17 -12.38
CA LEU A 62 4.41 5.02 -11.90
C LEU A 62 3.50 4.12 -11.08
N GLU A 63 3.59 2.82 -11.28
CA GLU A 63 2.87 1.85 -10.47
C GLU A 63 3.86 1.16 -9.54
N LEU A 64 3.59 1.28 -8.24
CA LEU A 64 4.34 0.54 -7.22
C LEU A 64 3.67 -0.82 -7.03
N ASP A 65 4.47 -1.87 -6.98
CA ASP A 65 4.01 -3.24 -6.86
C ASP A 65 4.59 -3.86 -5.59
N PHE A 66 3.72 -4.32 -4.71
CA PHE A 66 4.10 -4.97 -3.48
C PHE A 66 3.57 -6.40 -3.49
N THR A 67 4.48 -7.38 -3.49
CA THR A 67 4.14 -8.78 -3.38
C THR A 67 4.12 -9.17 -1.90
N LEU A 68 3.01 -9.74 -1.45
CA LEU A 68 2.80 -10.11 -0.06
C LEU A 68 2.93 -11.62 0.07
N THR A 69 3.93 -12.10 0.81
CA THR A 69 4.23 -13.52 0.93
C THR A 69 4.02 -14.07 2.33
N GLU A 70 3.94 -13.21 3.34
CA GLU A 70 3.78 -13.58 4.74
C GLU A 70 2.67 -12.76 5.38
N ASP A 71 1.96 -13.36 6.32
CA ASP A 71 0.91 -12.69 7.09
C ASP A 71 -0.18 -12.04 6.23
N ASN A 72 -0.36 -12.52 5.02
CA ASN A 72 -1.24 -11.92 4.01
C ASN A 72 -2.61 -12.59 3.92
N GLN A 73 -2.95 -13.43 4.88
CA GLN A 73 -4.26 -14.09 4.95
C GLN A 73 -5.23 -13.23 5.76
N LEU A 74 -6.38 -12.96 5.18
CA LEU A 74 -7.46 -12.29 5.88
C LEU A 74 -8.50 -13.31 6.32
N THR A 75 -8.88 -13.25 7.60
CA THR A 75 -9.87 -14.11 8.20
C THR A 75 -11.05 -13.27 8.70
N ALA A 76 -12.07 -13.94 9.24
CA ALA A 76 -13.22 -13.24 9.83
C ALA A 76 -12.81 -12.31 10.98
N PHE A 77 -11.71 -12.61 11.67
CA PHE A 77 -11.25 -11.87 12.84
C PHE A 77 -10.14 -10.89 12.53
N GLU A 78 -9.38 -11.13 11.47
CA GLU A 78 -8.29 -10.28 11.01
C GLU A 78 -8.62 -9.77 9.61
N GLY A 79 -9.75 -9.07 9.48
CA GLY A 79 -10.34 -8.73 8.20
C GLY A 79 -10.02 -7.33 7.67
N PHE A 80 -9.32 -6.51 8.42
CA PHE A 80 -8.99 -5.16 7.99
C PHE A 80 -7.58 -5.11 7.42
N LEU A 81 -7.49 -4.66 6.17
CA LEU A 81 -6.23 -4.37 5.53
C LEU A 81 -6.10 -2.86 5.36
N THR A 82 -5.02 -2.30 5.85
CA THR A 82 -4.76 -0.87 5.75
C THR A 82 -3.49 -0.63 4.94
N ILE A 83 -3.55 0.33 4.05
CA ILE A 83 -2.40 0.79 3.28
C ILE A 83 -2.17 2.25 3.68
N ARG A 84 -1.00 2.51 4.25
CA ARG A 84 -0.62 3.85 4.68
C ARG A 84 0.54 4.33 3.83
N VAL A 85 0.35 5.48 3.21
CA VAL A 85 1.35 6.08 2.34
C VAL A 85 1.84 7.37 2.99
N TYR A 86 3.15 7.44 3.21
CA TYR A 86 3.78 8.62 3.78
C TYR A 86 4.39 9.42 2.65
N CYS A 87 4.10 10.70 2.60
CA CYS A 87 4.52 11.58 1.52
C CYS A 87 5.27 12.80 2.06
N ASP A 88 6.25 13.24 1.30
CA ASP A 88 6.90 14.52 1.50
C ASP A 88 6.53 15.41 0.31
N ILE A 89 5.66 16.39 0.54
CA ILE A 89 5.13 17.25 -0.50
C ILE A 89 5.53 18.71 -0.21
N PRO A 90 6.54 19.22 -0.90
CA PRO A 90 6.94 20.62 -0.76
C PRO A 90 5.80 21.57 -1.15
N ALA A 91 5.86 22.79 -0.64
CA ALA A 91 4.85 23.81 -0.95
C ALA A 91 4.74 24.03 -2.46
N GLY A 92 3.51 24.10 -2.95
CA GLY A 92 3.23 24.31 -4.38
C GLY A 92 3.28 23.04 -5.23
N GLU A 93 3.54 21.88 -4.62
CA GLU A 93 3.60 20.60 -5.31
C GLU A 93 2.41 19.73 -4.94
N ASN A 94 2.19 18.68 -5.74
CA ASN A 94 1.09 17.74 -5.54
C ASN A 94 1.53 16.32 -5.86
N ILE A 95 0.88 15.36 -5.20
CA ILE A 95 0.92 13.95 -5.58
C ILE A 95 -0.51 13.51 -5.87
N PHE A 96 -0.71 12.85 -7.01
CA PHE A 96 -2.00 12.30 -7.39
C PHE A 96 -1.91 10.78 -7.44
N PHE A 97 -2.91 10.10 -6.88
CA PHE A 97 -2.97 8.65 -6.91
C PHE A 97 -3.95 8.20 -7.98
N ASN A 98 -3.53 7.22 -8.78
CA ASN A 98 -4.33 6.65 -9.86
C ASN A 98 -4.78 5.25 -9.49
N GLY A 99 -5.62 5.19 -8.47
CA GLY A 99 -6.22 3.93 -8.09
C GLY A 99 -5.31 2.98 -7.34
N LEU A 100 -5.95 1.97 -6.82
CA LEU A 100 -5.34 0.91 -6.05
C LEU A 100 -5.90 -0.40 -6.59
N ARG A 101 -5.02 -1.36 -6.92
CA ARG A 101 -5.45 -2.69 -7.33
C ARG A 101 -4.96 -3.71 -6.32
N VAL A 102 -5.80 -4.67 -6.00
CA VAL A 102 -5.48 -5.73 -5.05
C VAL A 102 -5.74 -7.06 -5.74
N LYS A 103 -4.73 -7.92 -5.76
CA LYS A 103 -4.87 -9.27 -6.28
C LYS A 103 -5.12 -10.23 -5.14
N LEU A 104 -6.23 -10.94 -5.20
CA LEU A 104 -6.67 -11.87 -4.17
C LEU A 104 -6.65 -13.31 -4.67
N SER A 105 -6.42 -14.23 -3.75
CA SER A 105 -6.67 -15.65 -3.96
C SER A 105 -7.40 -16.21 -2.73
N HIS A 106 -7.94 -17.40 -2.85
CA HIS A 106 -8.64 -18.03 -1.74
C HIS A 106 -8.24 -19.51 -1.62
N GLU A 107 -8.42 -20.06 -0.44
CA GLU A 107 -8.24 -21.48 -0.22
C GLU A 107 -9.34 -22.27 -0.93
N ASN A 108 -8.95 -23.40 -1.48
CA ASN A 108 -9.88 -24.35 -2.09
C ASN A 108 -10.27 -25.43 -1.08
#